data_d7fb156a38aacd388cb316ed0047965b
#
_entry.id   d7fb156a38aacd388cb316ed0047965b
#
_cell.length_a   1.000
_cell.length_b   1.000
_cell.length_c   1.000
_cell.angle_alpha   90.00
_cell.angle_beta   90.00
_cell.angle_gamma   90.00
#
_symmetry.space_group_name_H-M   'P 1'
#
loop_
_entity.id
_entity.type
_entity.pdbx_description
1 polymer ?
#
loop_
_entity_poly.entity_id
_entity_poly.type
_entity_poly.pdbx_seq_one_letter_code
_entity_poly.pdbx_strand_id
1 'polypeptide(L)'
;MDLLNSGLRGSGPWALLAPSPRIIALLARRAGRMNPTMALVETSAGYPPVEEKKPFEEPPAVVVTPSDPWPRPYYLDNGLRRVAPYHFTYNTYCKQRWRGREILDIFSSEFRDRPIEYYKDAMERGAIAVNGKPVESISKIIKNGDVISHTLHRHEPPVTALPISIVHEDEDIIVINKPSGVPVHPAGRYNYNSVVEIMRAERGHGWNPLPCNRLDRLTSGIMFIGKHAKAAEALSLQISGRTVRKEYIARVKGKFPDGEVVCDMPILQISPKLGLNRVRANGKAARTVFKRLAYYPPEQAHDNPEQTELDKTRPPMAKEGYSIVRCLPVTGRTHQLRVHLQFLGHPIGNDPIYCNQRVWGTRLGANDSDATQDTDEDIITRLSRMGKSEVADAVAYHDEMVDEYNKKKAEKMSGELCEVCQTPLYTDPGEQELSLWLHSLRYEDAGGSWSYVSPLPAWALPPDGMDGPTEVGGMEELVEAVKEDNPEIA
;
A
#
# COMPACT_ATOMS: atom_id res chain seq x y z
N MET A 1 61.19 -21.79 -23.50
CA MET A 1 61.52 -22.61 -22.37
C MET A 1 60.29 -22.72 -21.57
N ASP A 2 59.41 -23.64 -21.92
CA ASP A 2 59.30 -25.02 -21.39
C ASP A 2 58.65 -25.04 -20.06
N LEU A 3 57.60 -25.72 -19.76
CA LEU A 3 56.96 -26.93 -20.29
C LEU A 3 55.62 -27.07 -19.48
N LEU A 4 54.53 -27.36 -20.14
CA LEU A 4 53.77 -28.62 -20.10
C LEU A 4 53.06 -28.90 -18.78
N ASN A 5 51.87 -29.24 -18.67
CA ASN A 5 50.98 -30.09 -19.47
C ASN A 5 49.91 -30.68 -18.56
N SER A 6 48.78 -30.89 -19.13
CA SER A 6 47.79 -31.96 -18.94
C SER A 6 46.84 -31.81 -17.73
N GLY A 7 45.57 -32.00 -17.85
CA GLY A 7 44.79 -32.66 -18.86
C GLY A 7 43.59 -33.33 -18.20
N LEU A 8 42.45 -33.30 -18.88
CA LEU A 8 41.38 -34.30 -18.89
C LEU A 8 40.30 -34.37 -17.81
N ARG A 9 39.13 -33.95 -18.24
CA ARG A 9 37.88 -34.76 -18.32
C ARG A 9 37.33 -35.42 -17.06
N GLY A 10 36.08 -35.19 -16.81
CA GLY A 10 35.25 -36.12 -16.07
C GLY A 10 33.88 -35.56 -15.72
N SER A 11 32.94 -35.83 -16.56
CA SER A 11 31.50 -35.77 -16.34
C SER A 11 31.05 -36.74 -15.24
N GLY A 12 30.07 -36.37 -14.39
CA GLY A 12 29.37 -37.32 -13.57
C GLY A 12 28.68 -36.72 -12.34
N PRO A 13 27.72 -37.39 -11.77
CA PRO A 13 26.38 -36.81 -11.51
C PRO A 13 26.15 -36.36 -10.07
N TRP A 14 25.06 -35.68 -9.90
CA TRP A 14 24.44 -35.18 -8.66
C TRP A 14 24.47 -36.20 -7.50
N ALA A 15 25.22 -35.89 -6.43
CA ALA A 15 25.13 -36.59 -5.16
C ALA A 15 24.36 -35.75 -4.16
N LEU A 16 23.23 -36.26 -3.72
CA LEU A 16 22.46 -35.82 -2.56
C LEU A 16 23.34 -35.82 -1.32
N LEU A 17 23.60 -34.66 -0.74
CA LEU A 17 24.29 -34.51 0.55
C LEU A 17 23.35 -34.93 1.68
N ALA A 18 23.65 -36.03 2.31
CA ALA A 18 23.04 -36.46 3.56
C ALA A 18 23.43 -35.52 4.72
N PRO A 19 22.55 -35.24 5.68
CA PRO A 19 22.86 -34.35 6.80
C PRO A 19 23.97 -34.94 7.71
N SER A 20 24.82 -34.06 8.22
CA SER A 20 26.00 -34.40 9.01
C SER A 20 25.67 -35.10 10.33
N PRO A 21 26.55 -35.94 10.87
CA PRO A 21 26.31 -36.74 12.09
C PRO A 21 26.09 -35.97 13.39
N ARG A 22 26.26 -34.66 13.39
CA ARG A 22 26.07 -33.82 14.60
C ARG A 22 24.61 -33.52 14.94
N ILE A 23 23.67 -33.66 13.99
CA ILE A 23 22.23 -33.41 14.24
C ILE A 23 21.56 -34.65 14.86
N ILE A 24 22.07 -35.85 14.59
CA ILE A 24 21.55 -37.12 15.15
C ILE A 24 21.87 -37.26 16.63
N ALA A 25 23.00 -36.71 17.10
CA ALA A 25 23.40 -36.80 18.52
C ALA A 25 22.57 -35.90 19.47
N LEU A 26 21.86 -34.89 18.97
CA LEU A 26 21.05 -34.01 19.80
C LEU A 26 19.63 -34.54 20.05
N LEU A 27 19.11 -35.39 19.20
CA LEU A 27 17.80 -36.04 19.34
C LEU A 27 17.85 -37.33 20.18
N ALA A 28 19.02 -37.98 20.25
CA ALA A 28 19.19 -39.20 21.06
C ALA A 28 19.41 -38.94 22.57
N ARG A 29 19.70 -37.72 22.99
CA ARG A 29 19.90 -37.36 24.43
C ARG A 29 18.62 -37.02 25.17
N ARG A 30 17.45 -37.04 24.55
CA ARG A 30 16.16 -36.77 25.20
C ARG A 30 15.31 -38.02 25.48
N ALA A 31 15.81 -39.23 25.12
CA ALA A 31 15.08 -40.49 25.28
C ALA A 31 15.77 -41.50 26.22
N GLY A 32 16.59 -41.05 27.15
CA GLY A 32 17.31 -41.95 27.99
C GLY A 32 17.26 -41.61 29.49
N ARG A 33 16.18 -41.96 30.16
CA ARG A 33 16.10 -42.33 31.56
C ARG A 33 14.71 -42.89 31.86
N MET A 34 14.53 -44.16 31.64
CA MET A 34 13.55 -44.96 32.37
C MET A 34 14.20 -46.23 32.87
N ASN A 35 14.14 -46.42 34.18
CA ASN A 35 14.58 -47.58 34.94
C ASN A 35 13.71 -48.80 34.59
N PRO A 36 14.27 -50.01 34.47
CA PRO A 36 13.47 -51.22 34.28
C PRO A 36 13.24 -51.86 35.63
N THR A 37 12.06 -51.75 36.17
CA THR A 37 11.43 -52.78 37.05
C THR A 37 10.03 -52.29 37.42
N MET A 38 9.02 -52.81 36.79
CA MET A 38 7.75 -53.14 37.44
C MET A 38 6.87 -54.03 36.55
N ALA A 39 6.27 -54.96 37.18
CA ALA A 39 5.51 -56.11 36.71
C ALA A 39 4.42 -55.83 35.69
N LEU A 40 4.21 -56.79 34.81
CA LEU A 40 3.02 -57.00 33.98
C LEU A 40 1.74 -56.97 34.84
N VAL A 41 0.93 -55.92 34.62
CA VAL A 41 -0.48 -55.90 34.94
C VAL A 41 -1.23 -55.71 33.61
N GLU A 42 -1.80 -56.74 33.12
CA GLU A 42 -2.79 -56.67 32.02
C GLU A 42 -4.00 -55.87 32.53
N THR A 43 -4.15 -54.65 32.08
CA THR A 43 -5.41 -53.93 32.11
C THR A 43 -5.81 -53.67 30.66
N SER A 44 -6.87 -54.37 30.24
CA SER A 44 -7.59 -54.05 28.97
C SER A 44 -8.23 -52.66 29.11
N ALA A 45 -7.47 -51.62 28.81
CA ALA A 45 -8.01 -50.29 28.58
C ALA A 45 -8.43 -50.24 27.13
N GLY A 46 -9.71 -50.33 26.87
CA GLY A 46 -10.30 -50.12 25.56
C GLY A 46 -9.89 -48.78 25.01
N TYR A 47 -9.41 -48.73 23.77
CA TYR A 47 -9.18 -47.49 23.05
C TYR A 47 -10.48 -46.68 23.08
N PRO A 48 -10.41 -45.34 23.30
CA PRO A 48 -11.59 -44.53 23.15
C PRO A 48 -12.12 -44.67 21.72
N PRO A 49 -13.45 -44.67 21.56
CA PRO A 49 -14.05 -44.84 20.23
C PRO A 49 -13.47 -43.78 19.30
N VAL A 50 -13.04 -44.22 18.13
CA VAL A 50 -12.61 -43.33 17.03
C VAL A 50 -13.80 -42.40 16.77
N GLU A 51 -13.69 -41.11 17.12
CA GLU A 51 -14.69 -40.13 16.74
C GLU A 51 -14.83 -40.22 15.22
N GLU A 52 -16.01 -40.63 14.75
CA GLU A 52 -16.35 -40.56 13.34
C GLU A 52 -16.11 -39.17 12.87
N LYS A 53 -15.15 -39.01 11.95
CA LYS A 53 -14.89 -37.70 11.29
C LYS A 53 -16.24 -37.28 10.69
N LYS A 54 -16.82 -36.22 11.24
CA LYS A 54 -17.99 -35.58 10.65
C LYS A 54 -17.75 -35.42 9.15
N PRO A 55 -18.73 -35.72 8.30
CA PRO A 55 -18.58 -35.52 6.86
C PRO A 55 -18.13 -34.07 6.62
N PHE A 56 -17.24 -33.90 5.67
CA PHE A 56 -16.73 -32.58 5.27
C PHE A 56 -17.94 -31.73 4.86
N GLU A 57 -18.34 -30.80 5.74
CA GLU A 57 -19.36 -29.82 5.39
C GLU A 57 -18.75 -28.90 4.34
N GLU A 58 -19.36 -28.83 3.17
CA GLU A 58 -18.98 -27.85 2.15
C GLU A 58 -18.98 -26.46 2.78
N PRO A 59 -17.96 -25.62 2.47
CA PRO A 59 -17.93 -24.26 2.99
C PRO A 59 -19.23 -23.54 2.59
N PRO A 60 -19.83 -22.76 3.50
CA PRO A 60 -21.11 -22.10 3.25
C PRO A 60 -21.04 -21.26 1.98
N ALA A 61 -22.10 -21.30 1.18
CA ALA A 61 -22.17 -20.59 -0.08
C ALA A 61 -21.94 -19.08 0.11
N VAL A 62 -21.00 -18.54 -0.64
CA VAL A 62 -20.73 -17.10 -0.67
C VAL A 62 -21.88 -16.42 -1.40
N VAL A 63 -22.49 -15.39 -0.77
CA VAL A 63 -23.51 -14.59 -1.42
C VAL A 63 -22.87 -13.76 -2.54
N VAL A 64 -23.28 -14.03 -3.78
CA VAL A 64 -22.79 -13.29 -4.96
C VAL A 64 -23.71 -12.10 -5.22
N THR A 65 -23.12 -10.96 -5.55
CA THR A 65 -23.88 -9.73 -5.87
C THR A 65 -24.64 -9.92 -7.19
N PRO A 66 -25.96 -9.70 -7.23
CA PRO A 66 -26.75 -9.91 -8.46
C PRO A 66 -26.47 -8.91 -9.59
N SER A 67 -25.76 -7.82 -9.30
CA SER A 67 -25.51 -6.73 -10.24
C SER A 67 -24.02 -6.50 -10.50
N ASP A 68 -23.35 -7.54 -10.98
CA ASP A 68 -21.96 -7.37 -11.46
C ASP A 68 -21.97 -6.49 -12.71
N PRO A 69 -21.33 -5.31 -12.72
CA PRO A 69 -21.37 -4.36 -13.82
C PRO A 69 -20.49 -4.75 -15.02
N TRP A 70 -20.00 -5.98 -15.09
CA TRP A 70 -19.24 -6.48 -16.25
C TRP A 70 -20.02 -6.38 -17.59
N PRO A 71 -19.34 -6.13 -18.72
CA PRO A 71 -17.89 -6.14 -18.97
C PRO A 71 -17.18 -4.79 -18.84
N ARG A 72 -17.87 -3.70 -18.60
CA ARG A 72 -17.28 -2.37 -18.42
C ARG A 72 -17.82 -1.70 -17.16
N PRO A 73 -17.18 -1.96 -16.02
CA PRO A 73 -17.69 -1.47 -14.75
C PRO A 73 -17.51 0.05 -14.54
N TYR A 74 -16.88 0.72 -15.46
CA TYR A 74 -16.59 2.16 -15.37
C TYR A 74 -16.90 2.91 -16.67
N TYR A 75 -17.08 4.21 -16.55
CA TYR A 75 -17.16 5.17 -17.64
C TYR A 75 -16.22 6.35 -17.37
N LEU A 76 -15.90 7.13 -18.44
CA LEU A 76 -15.01 8.29 -18.34
C LEU A 76 -15.84 9.56 -18.51
N ASP A 77 -15.67 10.49 -17.55
CA ASP A 77 -16.37 11.77 -17.57
C ASP A 77 -15.51 12.84 -16.88
N ASN A 78 -15.35 13.99 -17.52
CA ASN A 78 -14.62 15.14 -16.99
C ASN A 78 -13.22 14.82 -16.44
N GLY A 79 -12.43 14.01 -17.16
CA GLY A 79 -11.08 13.63 -16.75
C GLY A 79 -11.05 12.61 -15.61
N LEU A 80 -12.19 12.09 -15.19
CA LEU A 80 -12.34 11.09 -14.14
C LEU A 80 -12.86 9.77 -14.70
N ARG A 81 -12.42 8.68 -14.08
CA ARG A 81 -12.94 7.33 -14.24
C ARG A 81 -13.94 7.08 -13.11
N ARG A 82 -15.19 6.83 -13.47
CA ARG A 82 -16.31 6.68 -12.54
C ARG A 82 -16.88 5.28 -12.62
N VAL A 83 -17.32 4.78 -11.48
CA VAL A 83 -18.10 3.55 -11.37
C VAL A 83 -19.52 3.93 -10.98
N ALA A 84 -20.50 3.48 -11.77
CA ALA A 84 -21.91 3.65 -11.39
C ALA A 84 -22.15 2.96 -10.04
N PRO A 85 -22.93 3.55 -9.12
CA PRO A 85 -23.24 2.90 -7.85
C PRO A 85 -23.87 1.52 -8.06
N TYR A 86 -23.47 0.54 -7.25
CA TYR A 86 -23.89 -0.85 -7.40
C TYR A 86 -24.04 -1.56 -6.05
N HIS A 87 -24.80 -2.64 -6.01
CA HIS A 87 -24.87 -3.48 -4.83
C HIS A 87 -23.64 -4.40 -4.78
N PHE A 88 -23.01 -4.45 -3.63
CA PHE A 88 -21.84 -5.27 -3.38
C PHE A 88 -21.97 -6.01 -2.07
N THR A 89 -21.64 -7.30 -2.09
CA THR A 89 -21.67 -8.17 -0.93
C THR A 89 -20.25 -8.43 -0.43
N TYR A 90 -19.94 -7.95 0.76
CA TYR A 90 -18.72 -8.30 1.47
C TYR A 90 -18.93 -9.65 2.16
N ASN A 91 -17.99 -10.57 1.96
CA ASN A 91 -17.97 -11.85 2.65
C ASN A 91 -16.72 -11.93 3.52
N THR A 92 -16.89 -12.23 4.80
CA THR A 92 -15.80 -12.30 5.76
C THR A 92 -15.96 -13.53 6.64
N TYR A 93 -14.94 -14.39 6.69
CA TYR A 93 -14.89 -15.49 7.63
C TYR A 93 -14.73 -14.96 9.07
N CYS A 94 -15.35 -15.68 10.01
CA CYS A 94 -15.24 -15.38 11.45
C CYS A 94 -13.77 -15.34 11.88
N LYS A 95 -13.33 -14.18 12.34
CA LYS A 95 -11.98 -14.00 12.92
C LYS A 95 -11.96 -14.55 14.35
N GLN A 96 -10.80 -15.02 14.80
CA GLN A 96 -10.66 -15.60 16.15
C GLN A 96 -11.25 -14.69 17.26
N ARG A 97 -11.04 -13.37 17.18
CA ARG A 97 -11.54 -12.37 18.12
C ARG A 97 -13.05 -12.11 18.05
N TRP A 98 -13.75 -12.68 17.07
CA TRP A 98 -15.21 -12.54 16.88
C TRP A 98 -15.99 -13.72 17.45
N ARG A 99 -15.30 -14.83 17.73
CA ARG A 99 -15.91 -16.06 18.24
C ARG A 99 -16.60 -15.81 19.59
N GLY A 100 -17.86 -16.23 19.70
CA GLY A 100 -18.66 -16.08 20.91
C GLY A 100 -19.23 -14.69 21.13
N ARG A 101 -18.98 -13.73 20.21
CA ARG A 101 -19.54 -12.38 20.29
C ARG A 101 -20.84 -12.26 19.48
N GLU A 102 -21.68 -11.33 19.87
CA GLU A 102 -22.89 -10.96 19.13
C GLU A 102 -22.54 -10.25 17.83
N ILE A 103 -23.32 -10.50 16.76
CA ILE A 103 -23.06 -9.92 15.46
C ILE A 103 -23.14 -8.38 15.47
N LEU A 104 -24.09 -7.78 16.20
CA LEU A 104 -24.21 -6.33 16.31
C LEU A 104 -23.00 -5.72 17.04
N ASP A 105 -22.50 -6.37 18.10
CA ASP A 105 -21.30 -5.94 18.80
C ASP A 105 -20.05 -5.99 17.90
N ILE A 106 -19.95 -7.01 17.03
CA ILE A 106 -18.86 -7.10 16.04
C ILE A 106 -18.96 -5.92 15.07
N PHE A 107 -20.12 -5.63 14.50
CA PHE A 107 -20.29 -4.53 13.57
C PHE A 107 -20.00 -3.17 14.20
N SER A 108 -20.48 -2.91 15.40
CA SER A 108 -20.29 -1.64 16.10
C SER A 108 -18.83 -1.38 16.50
N SER A 109 -18.07 -2.43 16.81
CA SER A 109 -16.69 -2.30 17.27
C SER A 109 -15.63 -2.41 16.16
N GLU A 110 -15.90 -3.20 15.12
CA GLU A 110 -14.93 -3.49 14.04
C GLU A 110 -15.17 -2.68 12.78
N PHE A 111 -16.45 -2.38 12.47
CA PHE A 111 -16.86 -1.67 11.26
C PHE A 111 -17.45 -0.32 11.64
N ARG A 112 -16.58 0.66 11.90
CA ARG A 112 -16.96 1.99 12.39
C ARG A 112 -17.25 3.00 11.28
N ASP A 113 -17.47 2.53 10.06
CA ASP A 113 -17.77 3.36 8.89
C ASP A 113 -19.24 3.83 8.84
N ARG A 114 -20.10 3.19 9.64
CA ARG A 114 -21.53 3.49 9.73
C ARG A 114 -21.97 3.54 11.20
N PRO A 115 -23.04 4.32 11.51
CA PRO A 115 -23.64 4.30 12.85
C PRO A 115 -24.29 2.95 13.15
N ILE A 116 -24.46 2.64 14.44
CA ILE A 116 -25.04 1.36 14.88
C ILE A 116 -26.48 1.15 14.38
N GLU A 117 -27.24 2.23 14.24
CA GLU A 117 -28.60 2.23 13.73
C GLU A 117 -28.67 1.70 12.29
N TYR A 118 -27.68 2.05 11.46
CA TYR A 118 -27.56 1.50 10.10
C TYR A 118 -27.44 -0.02 10.12
N TYR A 119 -26.62 -0.59 11.03
CA TYR A 119 -26.43 -2.03 11.08
C TYR A 119 -27.66 -2.77 11.60
N LYS A 120 -28.42 -2.18 12.54
CA LYS A 120 -29.70 -2.72 12.98
C LYS A 120 -30.70 -2.79 11.82
N ASP A 121 -30.89 -1.70 11.10
CA ASP A 121 -31.74 -1.62 9.92
C ASP A 121 -31.26 -2.57 8.79
N ALA A 122 -29.97 -2.70 8.57
CA ALA A 122 -29.40 -3.63 7.60
C ALA A 122 -29.67 -5.12 7.96
N MET A 123 -29.69 -5.45 9.25
CA MET A 123 -30.05 -6.78 9.72
C MET A 123 -31.57 -7.03 9.53
N GLU A 124 -32.42 -6.07 9.89
CA GLU A 124 -33.87 -6.16 9.72
C GLU A 124 -34.28 -6.33 8.25
N ARG A 125 -33.58 -5.63 7.34
CA ARG A 125 -33.81 -5.75 5.89
C ARG A 125 -33.17 -7.00 5.26
N GLY A 126 -32.48 -7.85 6.04
CA GLY A 126 -31.81 -9.02 5.55
C GLY A 126 -30.56 -8.75 4.72
N ALA A 127 -30.02 -7.50 4.76
CA ALA A 127 -28.79 -7.14 4.06
C ALA A 127 -27.54 -7.70 4.75
N ILE A 128 -27.66 -8.19 5.98
CA ILE A 128 -26.62 -8.91 6.71
C ILE A 128 -27.05 -10.36 6.88
N ALA A 129 -26.18 -11.28 6.46
CA ALA A 129 -26.43 -12.71 6.50
C ALA A 129 -25.29 -13.45 7.20
N VAL A 130 -25.58 -14.61 7.77
CA VAL A 130 -24.59 -15.56 8.30
C VAL A 130 -24.79 -16.88 7.58
N ASN A 131 -23.73 -17.39 6.99
CA ASN A 131 -23.76 -18.64 6.19
C ASN A 131 -24.88 -18.63 5.11
N GLY A 132 -25.01 -17.50 4.42
CA GLY A 132 -26.00 -17.30 3.36
C GLY A 132 -27.44 -17.08 3.82
N LYS A 133 -27.74 -17.10 5.13
CA LYS A 133 -29.08 -16.87 5.68
C LYS A 133 -29.15 -15.49 6.34
N PRO A 134 -30.19 -14.67 6.07
CA PRO A 134 -30.40 -13.41 6.78
C PRO A 134 -30.36 -13.60 8.30
N VAL A 135 -29.84 -12.62 9.00
CA VAL A 135 -29.76 -12.67 10.47
C VAL A 135 -31.12 -12.36 11.07
N GLU A 136 -31.67 -13.31 11.83
CA GLU A 136 -32.98 -13.20 12.47
C GLU A 136 -32.96 -12.40 13.79
N SER A 137 -31.77 -12.24 14.39
CA SER A 137 -31.58 -11.52 15.67
C SER A 137 -30.27 -10.78 15.71
N ILE A 138 -30.31 -9.55 16.19
CA ILE A 138 -29.11 -8.70 16.43
C ILE A 138 -28.14 -9.32 17.44
N SER A 139 -28.63 -10.21 18.31
CA SER A 139 -27.85 -10.97 19.32
C SER A 139 -27.34 -12.33 18.81
N LYS A 140 -27.38 -12.56 17.48
CA LYS A 140 -26.82 -13.78 16.88
C LYS A 140 -25.36 -13.94 17.28
N ILE A 141 -25.04 -15.03 17.96
CA ILE A 141 -23.65 -15.39 18.33
C ILE A 141 -22.91 -15.96 17.12
N ILE A 142 -21.73 -15.41 16.85
CA ILE A 142 -20.85 -15.82 15.75
C ILE A 142 -19.92 -16.92 16.20
N LYS A 143 -19.85 -18.00 15.42
CA LYS A 143 -19.06 -19.20 15.70
C LYS A 143 -17.88 -19.32 14.76
N ASN A 144 -16.95 -20.20 15.12
CA ASN A 144 -15.84 -20.55 14.24
C ASN A 144 -16.37 -21.16 12.94
N GLY A 145 -15.83 -20.72 11.80
CA GLY A 145 -16.24 -21.18 10.47
C GLY A 145 -17.41 -20.39 9.86
N ASP A 146 -18.12 -19.56 10.64
CA ASP A 146 -19.18 -18.73 10.08
C ASP A 146 -18.64 -17.76 9.04
N VAL A 147 -19.40 -17.59 7.95
CA VAL A 147 -19.21 -16.53 6.95
C VAL A 147 -20.26 -15.48 7.17
N ILE A 148 -19.79 -14.27 7.48
CA ILE A 148 -20.65 -13.08 7.60
C ILE A 148 -20.66 -12.38 6.25
N SER A 149 -21.85 -12.16 5.70
CA SER A 149 -22.10 -11.45 4.44
C SER A 149 -22.81 -10.14 4.73
N HIS A 150 -22.34 -9.05 4.12
CA HIS A 150 -23.00 -7.73 4.23
C HIS A 150 -23.16 -7.15 2.82
N THR A 151 -24.39 -7.03 2.37
CA THR A 151 -24.75 -6.44 1.08
C THR A 151 -25.08 -4.96 1.28
N LEU A 152 -24.40 -4.08 0.56
CA LEU A 152 -24.64 -2.65 0.63
C LEU A 152 -24.59 -2.02 -0.77
N HIS A 153 -25.25 -0.87 -0.91
CA HIS A 153 -25.14 -0.03 -2.10
C HIS A 153 -23.83 0.74 -2.04
N ARG A 154 -22.91 0.40 -2.93
CA ARG A 154 -21.53 0.89 -2.92
C ARG A 154 -21.35 2.08 -3.84
N HIS A 155 -20.68 3.11 -3.33
CA HIS A 155 -20.24 4.28 -4.05
C HIS A 155 -18.71 4.30 -4.05
N GLU A 156 -18.11 4.09 -5.21
CA GLU A 156 -16.65 4.20 -5.34
C GLU A 156 -16.27 5.65 -5.61
N PRO A 157 -15.24 6.17 -4.94
CA PRO A 157 -14.68 7.45 -5.33
C PRO A 157 -14.16 7.38 -6.77
N PRO A 158 -14.36 8.42 -7.58
CA PRO A 158 -13.76 8.48 -8.90
C PRO A 158 -12.22 8.56 -8.80
N VAL A 159 -11.55 8.07 -9.83
CA VAL A 159 -10.10 8.13 -10.00
C VAL A 159 -9.77 8.83 -11.32
N THR A 160 -8.49 9.12 -11.58
CA THR A 160 -8.07 9.71 -12.84
C THR A 160 -8.52 8.90 -14.06
N ALA A 161 -8.93 9.58 -15.12
CA ALA A 161 -9.22 8.96 -16.43
C ALA A 161 -7.96 8.60 -17.23
N LEU A 162 -6.78 9.00 -16.76
CA LEU A 162 -5.53 8.69 -17.45
C LEU A 162 -5.38 7.18 -17.70
N PRO A 163 -4.90 6.77 -18.88
CA PRO A 163 -4.75 5.36 -19.21
C PRO A 163 -3.63 4.70 -18.41
N ILE A 164 -3.74 3.39 -18.21
CA ILE A 164 -2.63 2.55 -17.76
C ILE A 164 -1.77 2.23 -18.97
N SER A 165 -0.67 2.98 -19.16
CA SER A 165 0.21 2.79 -20.32
C SER A 165 1.09 1.56 -20.14
N ILE A 166 1.27 0.78 -21.21
CA ILE A 166 2.17 -0.37 -21.23
C ILE A 166 3.55 0.11 -21.68
N VAL A 167 4.56 -0.15 -20.87
CA VAL A 167 5.98 0.15 -21.14
C VAL A 167 6.64 -1.03 -21.84
N HIS A 168 6.33 -2.25 -21.40
CA HIS A 168 6.82 -3.48 -21.99
C HIS A 168 5.80 -4.60 -21.75
N GLU A 169 5.73 -5.54 -22.69
CA GLU A 169 4.95 -6.76 -22.53
C GLU A 169 5.64 -7.91 -23.27
N ASP A 170 5.79 -9.03 -22.57
CA ASP A 170 6.28 -10.29 -23.10
C ASP A 170 5.36 -11.47 -22.72
N GLU A 171 5.85 -12.70 -22.78
CA GLU A 171 5.07 -13.91 -22.43
C GLU A 171 4.78 -14.01 -20.92
N ASP A 172 5.67 -13.49 -20.08
CA ASP A 172 5.68 -13.65 -18.63
C ASP A 172 5.10 -12.45 -17.89
N ILE A 173 5.45 -11.22 -18.32
CA ILE A 173 5.16 -9.99 -17.60
C ILE A 173 4.59 -8.87 -18.48
N ILE A 174 3.90 -7.96 -17.82
CA ILE A 174 3.54 -6.65 -18.36
C ILE A 174 4.14 -5.59 -17.43
N VAL A 175 4.93 -4.70 -17.99
CA VAL A 175 5.44 -3.51 -17.28
C VAL A 175 4.55 -2.34 -17.64
N ILE A 176 3.93 -1.74 -16.64
CA ILE A 176 3.01 -0.62 -16.81
C ILE A 176 3.58 0.67 -16.23
N ASN A 177 3.20 1.79 -16.81
CA ASN A 177 3.27 3.09 -16.17
C ASN A 177 1.92 3.38 -15.51
N LYS A 178 1.84 3.10 -14.19
CA LYS A 178 0.62 3.30 -13.41
C LYS A 178 0.31 4.80 -13.31
N PRO A 179 -0.88 5.27 -13.68
CA PRO A 179 -1.28 6.64 -13.42
C PRO A 179 -1.40 6.90 -11.91
N SER A 180 -1.19 8.15 -11.52
CA SER A 180 -1.47 8.64 -10.17
C SER A 180 -2.97 8.54 -9.86
N GLY A 181 -3.35 8.43 -8.58
CA GLY A 181 -4.75 8.42 -8.13
C GLY A 181 -5.44 7.06 -8.16
N VAL A 182 -4.86 6.02 -8.79
CA VAL A 182 -5.46 4.68 -8.91
C VAL A 182 -4.79 3.70 -7.94
N PRO A 183 -5.53 3.06 -7.03
CA PRO A 183 -4.99 2.00 -6.18
C PRO A 183 -4.66 0.74 -6.99
N VAL A 184 -3.70 -0.05 -6.53
CA VAL A 184 -3.27 -1.26 -7.24
C VAL A 184 -4.32 -2.36 -7.14
N HIS A 185 -4.79 -2.64 -5.94
CA HIS A 185 -5.77 -3.70 -5.65
C HIS A 185 -7.09 -3.11 -5.14
N PRO A 186 -8.20 -3.84 -5.25
CA PRO A 186 -9.40 -3.56 -4.50
C PRO A 186 -9.09 -3.39 -3.01
N ALA A 187 -9.35 -2.21 -2.46
CA ALA A 187 -9.11 -1.90 -1.05
C ALA A 187 -9.99 -0.73 -0.58
N GLY A 188 -10.49 -0.80 0.66
CA GLY A 188 -11.34 0.22 1.24
C GLY A 188 -12.54 0.53 0.35
N ARG A 189 -12.66 1.79 -0.08
CA ARG A 189 -13.77 2.25 -0.92
C ARG A 189 -13.64 1.91 -2.40
N TYR A 190 -12.45 1.50 -2.86
CA TYR A 190 -12.15 1.18 -4.26
C TYR A 190 -12.28 -0.32 -4.52
N ASN A 191 -12.90 -0.68 -5.66
CA ASN A 191 -12.96 -2.03 -6.17
C ASN A 191 -12.68 -2.00 -7.68
N TYR A 192 -13.67 -1.66 -8.50
CA TYR A 192 -13.50 -1.54 -9.97
C TYR A 192 -12.55 -0.41 -10.36
N ASN A 193 -12.48 0.66 -9.58
CA ASN A 193 -11.48 1.72 -9.69
C ASN A 193 -10.12 1.30 -9.11
N SER A 194 -9.59 0.14 -9.50
CA SER A 194 -8.24 -0.34 -9.18
C SER A 194 -7.52 -0.82 -10.42
N VAL A 195 -6.18 -0.81 -10.41
CA VAL A 195 -5.35 -1.27 -11.55
C VAL A 195 -5.76 -2.68 -11.98
N VAL A 196 -5.92 -3.59 -11.03
CA VAL A 196 -6.32 -4.99 -11.30
C VAL A 196 -7.64 -5.06 -12.05
N GLU A 197 -8.66 -4.36 -11.59
CA GLU A 197 -10.00 -4.44 -12.19
C GLU A 197 -10.09 -3.65 -13.50
N ILE A 198 -9.40 -2.51 -13.61
CA ILE A 198 -9.30 -1.76 -14.86
C ILE A 198 -8.64 -2.60 -15.95
N MET A 199 -7.48 -3.20 -15.66
CA MET A 199 -6.79 -4.06 -16.63
C MET A 199 -7.60 -5.31 -16.99
N ARG A 200 -8.32 -5.89 -16.02
CA ARG A 200 -9.25 -7.00 -16.27
C ARG A 200 -10.38 -6.60 -17.20
N ALA A 201 -10.98 -5.42 -17.00
CA ALA A 201 -12.03 -4.88 -17.87
C ALA A 201 -11.54 -4.62 -19.30
N GLU A 202 -10.29 -4.21 -19.47
CA GLU A 202 -9.68 -3.92 -20.77
C GLU A 202 -9.27 -5.20 -21.53
N ARG A 203 -8.86 -6.26 -20.83
CA ARG A 203 -8.33 -7.50 -21.42
C ARG A 203 -9.30 -8.69 -21.42
N GLY A 204 -10.41 -8.58 -20.73
CA GLY A 204 -11.46 -9.61 -20.64
C GLY A 204 -11.54 -10.31 -19.29
N HIS A 205 -12.73 -10.76 -18.96
CA HIS A 205 -13.11 -11.32 -17.65
C HIS A 205 -12.27 -12.53 -17.22
N GLY A 206 -11.86 -13.37 -18.16
CA GLY A 206 -11.08 -14.58 -17.88
C GLY A 206 -9.62 -14.33 -17.51
N TRP A 207 -9.14 -13.10 -17.68
CA TRP A 207 -7.75 -12.76 -17.38
C TRP A 207 -7.61 -12.24 -15.95
N ASN A 208 -6.60 -12.73 -15.23
CA ASN A 208 -6.33 -12.32 -13.85
C ASN A 208 -4.94 -11.69 -13.74
N PRO A 209 -4.83 -10.35 -13.69
CA PRO A 209 -3.55 -9.67 -13.51
C PRO A 209 -2.98 -9.94 -12.12
N LEU A 210 -1.69 -10.25 -12.05
CA LEU A 210 -0.98 -10.57 -10.82
C LEU A 210 0.09 -9.50 -10.54
N PRO A 211 -0.21 -8.43 -9.79
CA PRO A 211 0.78 -7.42 -9.43
C PRO A 211 1.96 -8.02 -8.66
N CYS A 212 3.19 -7.82 -9.17
CA CYS A 212 4.42 -8.31 -8.56
C CYS A 212 4.96 -7.37 -7.49
N ASN A 213 4.62 -6.10 -7.58
CA ASN A 213 4.91 -5.05 -6.60
C ASN A 213 3.69 -4.13 -6.45
N ARG A 214 3.79 -3.18 -5.54
CA ARG A 214 2.74 -2.18 -5.35
C ARG A 214 3.34 -0.79 -5.24
N LEU A 215 2.58 0.18 -5.72
CA LEU A 215 2.77 1.61 -5.47
C LEU A 215 1.59 2.12 -4.64
N ASP A 216 1.79 3.19 -3.88
CA ASP A 216 0.70 3.89 -3.21
C ASP A 216 -0.31 4.41 -4.25
N ARG A 217 -1.56 4.63 -3.85
CA ARG A 217 -2.62 5.11 -4.75
C ARG A 217 -2.19 6.35 -5.54
N LEU A 218 -1.61 7.32 -4.86
CA LEU A 218 -1.21 8.61 -5.44
C LEU A 218 0.15 8.58 -6.16
N THR A 219 0.97 7.55 -5.96
CA THR A 219 2.26 7.40 -6.64
C THR A 219 2.04 6.87 -8.05
N SER A 220 2.70 7.48 -9.03
CA SER A 220 2.71 7.04 -10.43
C SER A 220 3.98 6.28 -10.80
N GLY A 221 4.03 5.68 -12.00
CA GLY A 221 5.24 5.13 -12.58
C GLY A 221 5.28 3.61 -12.72
N ILE A 222 6.48 3.07 -12.88
CA ILE A 222 6.75 1.67 -13.22
C ILE A 222 6.19 0.72 -12.17
N MET A 223 5.40 -0.23 -12.66
CA MET A 223 4.87 -1.34 -11.89
C MET A 223 4.79 -2.60 -12.75
N PHE A 224 4.91 -3.77 -12.12
CA PHE A 224 4.96 -5.07 -12.80
C PHE A 224 3.70 -5.88 -12.54
N ILE A 225 3.18 -6.48 -13.61
CA ILE A 225 2.06 -7.41 -13.59
C ILE A 225 2.55 -8.75 -14.17
N GLY A 226 2.47 -9.81 -13.40
CA GLY A 226 2.67 -11.17 -13.89
C GLY A 226 1.46 -11.64 -14.68
N LYS A 227 1.71 -12.29 -15.82
CA LYS A 227 0.64 -12.89 -16.65
C LYS A 227 0.20 -14.25 -16.11
N HIS A 228 1.04 -14.89 -15.31
CA HIS A 228 0.77 -16.15 -14.61
C HIS A 228 1.54 -16.24 -13.29
N ALA A 229 1.14 -17.16 -12.41
CA ALA A 229 1.62 -17.24 -11.03
C ALA A 229 3.15 -17.42 -10.92
N LYS A 230 3.75 -18.26 -11.80
CA LYS A 230 5.19 -18.51 -11.80
C LYS A 230 6.01 -17.24 -12.08
N ALA A 231 5.60 -16.45 -13.09
CA ALA A 231 6.27 -15.19 -13.42
C ALA A 231 6.11 -14.16 -12.29
N ALA A 232 4.88 -14.05 -11.74
CA ALA A 232 4.61 -13.13 -10.63
C ALA A 232 5.43 -13.49 -9.38
N GLU A 233 5.53 -14.76 -9.04
CA GLU A 233 6.36 -15.25 -7.91
C GLU A 233 7.84 -14.96 -8.14
N ALA A 234 8.39 -15.32 -9.31
CA ALA A 234 9.80 -15.13 -9.63
C ALA A 234 10.21 -13.64 -9.51
N LEU A 235 9.43 -12.73 -10.11
CA LEU A 235 9.74 -11.30 -10.05
C LEU A 235 9.50 -10.72 -8.64
N SER A 236 8.47 -11.16 -7.92
CA SER A 236 8.23 -10.76 -6.54
C SER A 236 9.38 -11.17 -5.61
N LEU A 237 9.97 -12.34 -5.83
CA LEU A 237 11.14 -12.80 -5.09
C LEU A 237 12.37 -11.94 -5.40
N GLN A 238 12.64 -11.59 -6.66
CA GLN A 238 13.71 -10.67 -7.03
C GLN A 238 13.55 -9.30 -6.35
N ILE A 239 12.34 -8.72 -6.41
CA ILE A 239 12.05 -7.41 -5.80
C ILE A 239 12.20 -7.46 -4.27
N SER A 240 11.73 -8.51 -3.62
CA SER A 240 11.82 -8.70 -2.16
C SER A 240 13.23 -9.07 -1.70
N GLY A 241 13.98 -9.83 -2.52
CA GLY A 241 15.38 -10.20 -2.33
C GLY A 241 16.35 -9.05 -2.55
N ARG A 242 15.88 -7.88 -2.99
CA ARG A 242 16.68 -6.68 -3.27
C ARG A 242 17.69 -6.84 -4.42
N THR A 243 17.46 -7.79 -5.31
CA THR A 243 18.24 -7.92 -6.56
C THR A 243 17.75 -6.99 -7.66
N VAL A 244 16.77 -6.14 -7.36
CA VAL A 244 16.20 -5.14 -8.26
C VAL A 244 16.47 -3.74 -7.70
N ARG A 245 17.18 -2.93 -8.46
CA ARG A 245 17.38 -1.51 -8.19
C ARG A 245 16.14 -0.72 -8.55
N LYS A 246 15.82 0.30 -7.75
CA LYS A 246 14.61 1.10 -7.89
C LYS A 246 15.00 2.56 -7.89
N GLU A 247 14.47 3.31 -8.83
CA GLU A 247 14.69 4.74 -8.94
C GLU A 247 13.35 5.47 -8.98
N TYR A 248 13.26 6.53 -8.18
CA TYR A 248 12.09 7.40 -8.10
C TYR A 248 12.51 8.85 -8.32
N ILE A 249 11.57 9.66 -8.77
CA ILE A 249 11.69 11.11 -8.81
C ILE A 249 10.65 11.70 -7.85
N ALA A 250 11.08 12.70 -7.09
CA ALA A 250 10.20 13.45 -6.19
C ALA A 250 10.38 14.96 -6.40
N ARG A 251 9.27 15.73 -6.32
CA ARG A 251 9.29 17.18 -6.22
C ARG A 251 9.11 17.57 -4.76
N VAL A 252 10.16 18.10 -4.16
CA VAL A 252 10.22 18.37 -2.72
C VAL A 252 10.28 19.86 -2.42
N LYS A 253 9.85 20.23 -1.23
CA LYS A 253 9.82 21.60 -0.73
C LYS A 253 11.23 22.17 -0.53
N GLY A 254 11.46 23.39 -1.02
CA GLY A 254 12.67 24.14 -0.82
C GLY A 254 13.90 23.63 -1.57
N LYS A 255 15.07 24.17 -1.21
CA LYS A 255 16.36 23.83 -1.82
C LYS A 255 16.97 22.61 -1.15
N PHE A 256 16.78 21.41 -1.74
CA PHE A 256 17.42 20.20 -1.26
C PHE A 256 18.95 20.33 -1.35
N PRO A 257 19.74 19.76 -0.43
CA PRO A 257 21.21 19.82 -0.46
C PRO A 257 21.80 19.36 -1.79
N ASP A 258 22.96 19.88 -2.15
CA ASP A 258 23.74 19.43 -3.30
C ASP A 258 24.45 18.11 -3.01
N GLY A 259 24.83 17.40 -4.07
CA GLY A 259 25.50 16.11 -3.95
C GLY A 259 24.57 14.98 -3.53
N GLU A 260 25.16 13.91 -3.04
CA GLU A 260 24.44 12.75 -2.53
C GLU A 260 24.13 12.88 -1.05
N VAL A 261 22.89 12.60 -0.68
CA VAL A 261 22.42 12.61 0.70
C VAL A 261 21.92 11.21 1.04
N VAL A 262 22.57 10.55 1.98
CA VAL A 262 22.17 9.23 2.48
C VAL A 262 21.32 9.41 3.74
N CYS A 263 20.11 8.88 3.72
CA CYS A 263 19.24 8.80 4.89
C CYS A 263 19.16 7.35 5.35
N ASP A 264 19.84 7.03 6.43
CA ASP A 264 19.86 5.70 7.05
C ASP A 264 19.14 5.73 8.41
N MET A 265 17.83 6.01 8.34
CA MET A 265 17.02 6.23 9.53
C MET A 265 15.88 5.21 9.61
N PRO A 266 15.78 4.47 10.75
CA PRO A 266 14.77 3.44 10.92
C PRO A 266 13.36 4.03 10.89
N ILE A 267 12.40 3.26 10.33
CA ILE A 267 10.99 3.67 10.20
C ILE A 267 10.10 2.77 11.03
N LEU A 268 9.31 3.38 11.91
CA LEU A 268 8.27 2.76 12.70
C LEU A 268 6.88 3.09 12.13
N GLN A 269 6.02 2.10 12.04
CA GLN A 269 4.60 2.32 11.76
C GLN A 269 3.90 2.67 13.09
N ILE A 270 3.61 3.96 13.29
CA ILE A 270 3.00 4.46 14.53
C ILE A 270 1.47 4.30 14.53
N SER A 271 0.84 4.23 13.36
CA SER A 271 -0.59 3.91 13.24
C SER A 271 -0.87 3.02 12.02
N PRO A 272 -1.09 1.71 12.22
CA PRO A 272 -1.51 0.83 11.12
C PRO A 272 -2.84 1.23 10.48
N LYS A 273 -3.77 1.78 11.27
CA LYS A 273 -5.10 2.22 10.80
C LYS A 273 -5.02 3.39 9.83
N LEU A 274 -4.09 4.32 10.07
CA LEU A 274 -3.88 5.51 9.25
C LEU A 274 -2.79 5.30 8.19
N GLY A 275 -2.11 4.15 8.19
CA GLY A 275 -0.93 3.92 7.36
C GLY A 275 0.22 4.87 7.69
N LEU A 276 0.23 5.44 8.90
CA LEU A 276 1.16 6.47 9.31
C LEU A 276 2.47 5.87 9.81
N ASN A 277 3.57 6.38 9.25
CA ASN A 277 4.93 5.96 9.57
C ASN A 277 5.76 7.17 9.98
N ARG A 278 6.80 6.94 10.78
CA ARG A 278 7.70 8.00 11.27
C ARG A 278 9.10 7.43 11.50
N VAL A 279 10.13 8.28 11.40
CA VAL A 279 11.48 7.92 11.87
C VAL A 279 11.47 7.73 13.37
N ARG A 280 11.95 6.57 13.84
CA ARG A 280 12.08 6.21 15.26
C ARG A 280 13.19 5.19 15.43
N ALA A 281 14.00 5.32 16.47
CA ALA A 281 15.14 4.44 16.76
C ALA A 281 14.75 2.95 16.88
N ASN A 282 13.53 2.66 17.37
CA ASN A 282 13.00 1.29 17.46
C ASN A 282 12.26 0.83 16.19
N GLY A 283 12.37 1.58 15.10
CA GLY A 283 11.80 1.23 13.80
C GLY A 283 12.56 0.13 13.08
N LYS A 284 12.04 -0.25 11.91
CA LYS A 284 12.72 -1.18 11.00
C LYS A 284 13.78 -0.42 10.21
N ALA A 285 14.98 -0.99 10.07
CA ALA A 285 16.06 -0.42 9.26
C ALA A 285 15.55 -0.01 7.87
N ALA A 286 15.86 1.21 7.48
CA ALA A 286 15.45 1.79 6.21
C ALA A 286 16.56 2.74 5.72
N ARG A 287 16.98 2.58 4.46
CA ARG A 287 18.03 3.37 3.83
C ARG A 287 17.60 3.85 2.46
N THR A 288 17.88 5.12 2.18
CA THR A 288 17.61 5.76 0.89
C THR A 288 18.75 6.70 0.54
N VAL A 289 19.19 6.68 -0.71
CA VAL A 289 20.13 7.66 -1.27
C VAL A 289 19.33 8.68 -2.09
N PHE A 290 19.62 9.95 -1.91
CA PHE A 290 18.99 11.07 -2.60
C PHE A 290 20.05 11.90 -3.34
N LYS A 291 19.68 12.42 -4.53
CA LYS A 291 20.50 13.37 -5.29
C LYS A 291 19.61 14.45 -5.90
N ARG A 292 19.88 15.71 -5.62
CA ARG A 292 19.17 16.81 -6.28
C ARG A 292 19.53 16.85 -7.76
N LEU A 293 18.52 16.90 -8.63
CA LEU A 293 18.69 17.06 -10.08
C LEU A 293 18.55 18.51 -10.50
N ALA A 294 17.60 19.23 -9.90
CA ALA A 294 17.36 20.64 -10.17
C ALA A 294 16.79 21.34 -8.94
N TYR A 295 16.97 22.65 -8.87
CA TYR A 295 16.30 23.52 -7.92
C TYR A 295 15.69 24.71 -8.67
N TYR A 296 14.44 24.97 -8.44
CA TYR A 296 13.69 26.09 -8.96
C TYR A 296 13.35 27.03 -7.80
N PRO A 297 13.91 28.28 -7.80
CA PRO A 297 13.66 29.24 -6.74
C PRO A 297 12.19 29.68 -6.73
N PRO A 298 11.71 30.28 -5.64
CA PRO A 298 10.39 30.86 -5.62
C PRO A 298 10.28 31.94 -6.69
N GLU A 299 9.13 32.03 -7.34
CA GLU A 299 8.84 33.15 -8.21
C GLU A 299 8.95 34.46 -7.41
N GLN A 300 9.64 35.44 -7.95
CA GLN A 300 9.74 36.75 -7.30
C GLN A 300 8.35 37.35 -7.13
N ALA A 301 8.04 37.81 -5.91
CA ALA A 301 6.81 38.52 -5.66
C ALA A 301 6.81 39.80 -6.53
N HIS A 302 5.82 39.93 -7.40
CA HIS A 302 5.65 41.17 -8.16
C HIS A 302 5.00 42.19 -7.25
N ASP A 303 5.52 43.44 -7.24
CA ASP A 303 4.97 44.58 -6.50
C ASP A 303 3.58 45.06 -7.03
N ASN A 304 2.89 44.24 -7.79
CA ASN A 304 1.56 44.55 -8.35
C ASN A 304 0.47 44.13 -7.36
N PRO A 305 -0.42 45.06 -6.89
CA PRO A 305 -1.48 44.76 -5.91
C PRO A 305 -2.46 43.64 -6.34
N GLU A 306 -2.75 43.52 -7.63
CA GLU A 306 -3.63 42.45 -8.14
C GLU A 306 -2.97 41.09 -8.07
N GLN A 307 -1.65 41.01 -8.27
CA GLN A 307 -0.88 39.78 -8.11
C GLN A 307 -0.65 39.39 -6.66
N THR A 308 -0.67 40.34 -5.73
CA THR A 308 -0.53 40.09 -4.29
C THR A 308 -1.73 39.28 -3.74
N GLU A 309 -2.94 39.46 -4.26
CA GLU A 309 -4.09 38.63 -3.88
C GLU A 309 -4.02 37.22 -4.50
N LEU A 310 -3.57 37.08 -5.75
CA LEU A 310 -3.26 35.76 -6.34
C LEU A 310 -2.18 35.02 -5.55
N ASP A 311 -1.15 35.73 -5.07
CA ASP A 311 -0.06 35.15 -4.27
C ASP A 311 -0.52 34.62 -2.90
N LYS A 312 -1.60 35.14 -2.33
CA LYS A 312 -2.21 34.60 -1.09
C LYS A 312 -2.87 33.24 -1.34
N THR A 313 -3.34 32.99 -2.53
CA THR A 313 -4.00 31.73 -2.92
C THR A 313 -3.03 30.69 -3.49
N ARG A 314 -1.77 31.05 -3.77
CA ARG A 314 -0.75 30.14 -4.30
C ARG A 314 -0.39 29.05 -3.30
N PRO A 315 -0.14 27.83 -3.78
CA PRO A 315 0.37 26.74 -2.93
C PRO A 315 1.63 27.16 -2.18
N PRO A 316 1.84 26.73 -0.94
CA PRO A 316 3.01 27.10 -0.12
C PRO A 316 4.37 26.88 -0.81
N MET A 317 4.44 25.95 -1.76
CA MET A 317 5.66 25.68 -2.54
C MET A 317 6.05 26.81 -3.50
N ALA A 318 5.11 27.54 -4.05
CA ALA A 318 5.41 28.69 -4.92
C ALA A 318 6.16 29.79 -4.16
N LYS A 319 6.01 29.86 -2.82
CA LYS A 319 6.68 30.84 -1.94
C LYS A 319 8.08 30.44 -1.50
N GLU A 320 8.43 29.16 -1.51
CA GLU A 320 9.70 28.66 -0.98
C GLU A 320 10.60 28.05 -2.06
N GLY A 321 10.11 27.92 -3.29
CA GLY A 321 10.77 27.16 -4.34
C GLY A 321 10.70 25.65 -4.10
N TYR A 322 11.25 24.87 -5.01
CA TYR A 322 11.22 23.42 -4.93
C TYR A 322 12.43 22.79 -5.63
N SER A 323 12.74 21.57 -5.24
CA SER A 323 13.77 20.77 -5.90
C SER A 323 13.16 19.52 -6.53
N ILE A 324 13.74 19.10 -7.65
CA ILE A 324 13.54 17.78 -8.24
C ILE A 324 14.66 16.89 -7.72
N VAL A 325 14.27 15.80 -7.05
CA VAL A 325 15.20 14.92 -6.35
C VAL A 325 15.06 13.49 -6.88
N ARG A 326 16.19 12.89 -7.23
CA ARG A 326 16.36 11.49 -7.55
C ARG A 326 16.42 10.71 -6.24
N CYS A 327 15.66 9.62 -6.12
CA CYS A 327 15.54 8.84 -4.90
C CYS A 327 15.81 7.37 -5.20
N LEU A 328 16.76 6.76 -4.49
CA LEU A 328 17.15 5.35 -4.63
C LEU A 328 16.93 4.63 -3.29
N PRO A 329 15.77 3.98 -3.10
CA PRO A 329 15.52 3.22 -1.90
C PRO A 329 16.26 1.87 -1.92
N VAL A 330 17.23 1.69 -1.03
CA VAL A 330 17.92 0.41 -0.80
C VAL A 330 16.98 -0.58 -0.11
N THR A 331 16.12 -0.10 0.76
CA THR A 331 15.07 -0.87 1.43
C THR A 331 13.68 -0.47 0.91
N GLY A 332 12.63 -1.21 1.23
CA GLY A 332 11.26 -0.95 0.76
C GLY A 332 10.25 -0.93 1.90
N ARG A 333 10.32 0.06 2.82
CA ARG A 333 9.32 0.24 3.88
C ARG A 333 8.15 1.06 3.36
N THR A 334 6.99 0.84 3.96
CA THR A 334 5.78 1.62 3.64
C THR A 334 6.04 3.11 3.80
N HIS A 335 5.73 3.91 2.79
CA HIS A 335 5.97 5.37 2.74
C HIS A 335 7.44 5.79 2.93
N GLN A 336 8.42 4.91 2.72
CA GLN A 336 9.83 5.18 3.07
C GLN A 336 10.36 6.50 2.49
N LEU A 337 10.20 6.73 1.19
CA LEU A 337 10.68 7.96 0.54
C LEU A 337 10.01 9.20 1.12
N ARG A 338 8.70 9.13 1.35
CA ARG A 338 7.90 10.22 1.91
C ARG A 338 8.36 10.58 3.33
N VAL A 339 8.58 9.57 4.17
CA VAL A 339 9.04 9.72 5.56
C VAL A 339 10.48 10.23 5.63
N HIS A 340 11.38 9.69 4.82
CA HIS A 340 12.78 10.13 4.80
C HIS A 340 12.92 11.58 4.29
N LEU A 341 12.22 11.96 3.23
CA LEU A 341 12.21 13.33 2.71
C LEU A 341 11.64 14.32 3.74
N GLN A 342 10.57 13.92 4.45
CA GLN A 342 10.02 14.71 5.55
C GLN A 342 11.05 14.87 6.69
N PHE A 343 11.68 13.78 7.12
CA PHE A 343 12.70 13.80 8.17
C PHE A 343 13.87 14.71 7.82
N LEU A 344 14.31 14.72 6.56
CA LEU A 344 15.35 15.61 6.06
C LEU A 344 14.92 17.09 5.95
N GLY A 345 13.66 17.42 6.25
CA GLY A 345 13.12 18.78 6.16
C GLY A 345 12.64 19.19 4.76
N HIS A 346 12.64 18.26 3.80
CA HIS A 346 12.23 18.49 2.41
C HIS A 346 11.09 17.53 2.00
N PRO A 347 9.90 17.62 2.62
CA PRO A 347 8.80 16.74 2.25
C PRO A 347 8.38 16.95 0.80
N ILE A 348 7.74 15.92 0.21
CA ILE A 348 7.09 16.02 -1.09
C ILE A 348 6.01 17.10 -1.01
N GLY A 349 6.05 18.08 -1.90
CA GLY A 349 5.32 19.34 -1.71
C GLY A 349 3.80 19.25 -1.67
N ASN A 350 3.21 18.25 -2.31
CA ASN A 350 1.77 17.99 -2.28
C ASN A 350 1.41 16.75 -1.45
N ASP A 351 2.29 16.28 -0.57
CA ASP A 351 1.99 15.14 0.28
C ASP A 351 0.93 15.50 1.34
N PRO A 352 -0.28 14.92 1.28
CA PRO A 352 -1.36 15.28 2.20
C PRO A 352 -1.07 14.88 3.65
N ILE A 353 -0.18 13.90 3.85
CA ILE A 353 0.19 13.38 5.18
C ILE A 353 1.46 14.05 5.67
N TYR A 354 2.55 13.94 4.92
CA TYR A 354 3.89 14.30 5.39
C TYR A 354 4.32 15.75 5.10
N CYS A 355 3.60 16.46 4.22
CA CYS A 355 3.80 17.92 3.99
C CYS A 355 2.69 18.75 4.65
N ASN A 356 2.18 18.34 5.78
CA ASN A 356 1.02 18.93 6.40
C ASN A 356 1.35 19.62 7.73
N GLN A 357 1.40 20.95 7.71
CA GLN A 357 1.72 21.74 8.91
C GLN A 357 0.72 21.61 10.05
N ARG A 358 -0.54 21.30 9.78
CA ARG A 358 -1.55 21.05 10.83
C ARG A 358 -1.27 19.75 11.60
N VAL A 359 -0.62 18.80 10.93
CA VAL A 359 -0.24 17.50 11.54
C VAL A 359 1.12 17.63 12.23
N TRP A 360 2.12 18.17 11.50
CA TRP A 360 3.53 18.11 11.88
C TRP A 360 4.10 19.42 12.42
N GLY A 361 3.28 20.46 12.57
CA GLY A 361 3.73 21.78 12.96
C GLY A 361 4.51 22.52 11.85
N THR A 362 5.04 23.67 12.18
CA THR A 362 5.73 24.55 11.21
C THR A 362 7.01 23.95 10.64
N ARG A 363 7.71 23.12 11.43
CA ARG A 363 8.95 22.42 11.01
C ARG A 363 8.70 21.14 10.27
N LEU A 364 7.45 20.74 10.08
CA LEU A 364 7.03 19.52 9.39
C LEU A 364 7.70 18.23 9.90
N GLY A 365 8.09 18.17 11.18
CA GLY A 365 8.75 17.01 11.77
C GLY A 365 10.19 16.79 11.30
N ALA A 366 10.87 17.81 10.79
CA ALA A 366 12.27 17.74 10.37
C ALA A 366 13.20 17.37 11.54
N ASN A 367 14.08 16.39 11.30
CA ASN A 367 15.06 15.86 12.25
C ASN A 367 14.49 15.35 13.59
N ASP A 368 13.20 14.97 13.60
CA ASP A 368 12.54 14.46 14.80
C ASP A 368 12.52 12.93 14.81
N SER A 369 13.59 12.34 15.38
CA SER A 369 13.73 10.88 15.57
C SER A 369 13.21 10.39 16.93
N ASP A 370 13.18 11.25 17.96
CA ASP A 370 13.02 10.85 19.36
C ASP A 370 11.73 11.38 20.01
N ALA A 371 10.81 11.93 19.24
CA ALA A 371 9.56 12.52 19.71
C ALA A 371 9.76 13.66 20.74
N THR A 372 10.83 14.44 20.57
CA THR A 372 11.15 15.54 21.50
C THR A 372 10.23 16.74 21.35
N GLN A 373 9.51 16.86 20.23
CA GLN A 373 8.60 17.97 19.95
C GLN A 373 7.12 17.57 20.03
N ASP A 374 6.77 16.41 19.48
CA ASP A 374 5.40 15.89 19.45
C ASP A 374 5.42 14.39 19.71
N THR A 375 4.54 13.91 20.58
CA THR A 375 4.36 12.47 20.79
C THR A 375 3.72 11.82 19.56
N ASP A 376 3.83 10.50 19.44
CA ASP A 376 3.18 9.77 18.35
C ASP A 376 1.65 9.87 18.45
N GLU A 377 1.11 9.93 19.67
CA GLU A 377 -0.31 10.14 19.97
C GLU A 377 -0.80 11.51 19.52
N ASP A 378 0.00 12.57 19.69
CA ASP A 378 -0.33 13.92 19.22
C ASP A 378 -0.45 13.95 17.70
N ILE A 379 0.52 13.35 16.99
CA ILE A 379 0.51 13.26 15.53
C ILE A 379 -0.67 12.42 15.03
N ILE A 380 -0.92 11.27 15.63
CA ILE A 380 -2.06 10.40 15.31
C ILE A 380 -3.37 11.17 15.51
N THR A 381 -3.50 11.90 16.62
CA THR A 381 -4.68 12.67 16.94
C THR A 381 -4.91 13.80 15.95
N ARG A 382 -3.87 14.60 15.63
CA ARG A 382 -3.98 15.67 14.63
C ARG A 382 -4.33 15.14 13.25
N LEU A 383 -3.68 14.06 12.81
CA LEU A 383 -3.96 13.44 11.52
C LEU A 383 -5.39 12.87 11.48
N SER A 384 -5.86 12.28 12.57
CA SER A 384 -7.21 11.74 12.67
C SER A 384 -8.30 12.82 12.61
N ARG A 385 -8.00 14.05 13.04
CA ARG A 385 -8.90 15.21 12.95
C ARG A 385 -8.99 15.81 11.55
N MET A 386 -8.07 15.46 10.67
CA MET A 386 -8.10 15.93 9.29
C MET A 386 -9.03 15.06 8.47
N GLY A 387 -10.19 15.60 8.13
CA GLY A 387 -11.22 14.92 7.35
C GLY A 387 -10.70 14.31 6.05
N LYS A 388 -11.40 13.34 5.64
CA LYS A 388 -11.23 12.25 4.68
C LYS A 388 -10.78 12.60 3.26
N SER A 389 -9.49 12.56 2.94
CA SER A 389 -9.12 12.14 1.58
C SER A 389 -8.27 10.85 1.54
N GLU A 390 -7.39 10.60 2.48
CA GLU A 390 -6.67 9.31 2.56
C GLU A 390 -6.68 8.67 3.96
N VAL A 391 -7.01 9.47 4.98
CA VAL A 391 -6.88 9.09 6.37
C VAL A 391 -8.21 8.66 6.99
N ALA A 392 -9.26 8.94 6.31
CA ALA A 392 -10.61 8.97 6.86
C ALA A 392 -11.36 7.66 6.92
N ASP A 393 -10.81 6.58 6.43
CA ASP A 393 -11.40 5.26 6.70
C ASP A 393 -11.13 4.79 8.14
N ALA A 394 -10.48 5.62 8.96
CA ALA A 394 -9.87 5.12 10.18
C ALA A 394 -10.34 5.70 11.51
N VAL A 395 -11.04 6.83 11.60
CA VAL A 395 -11.30 7.39 12.94
C VAL A 395 -12.70 8.01 13.14
N ALA A 396 -13.48 7.35 13.95
CA ALA A 396 -14.56 7.95 14.74
C ALA A 396 -14.04 8.08 16.19
N TYR A 397 -13.74 9.29 16.68
CA TYR A 397 -13.45 9.51 18.07
C TYR A 397 -13.87 10.90 18.57
N HIS A 398 -14.61 10.90 19.69
CA HIS A 398 -15.01 11.94 20.65
C HIS A 398 -15.80 13.17 20.18
N ASP A 399 -16.77 13.55 21.00
CA ASP A 399 -17.88 14.47 20.70
C ASP A 399 -17.49 15.87 20.22
N GLU A 400 -16.41 16.48 20.70
CA GLU A 400 -15.90 17.76 20.19
C GLU A 400 -15.24 17.64 18.80
N MET A 401 -14.76 16.45 18.46
CA MET A 401 -14.17 16.17 17.14
C MET A 401 -15.22 15.83 16.09
N VAL A 402 -16.41 15.42 16.50
CA VAL A 402 -17.54 15.12 15.61
C VAL A 402 -18.01 16.39 14.90
N ASP A 403 -18.05 17.53 15.57
CA ASP A 403 -18.54 18.78 14.98
C ASP A 403 -17.57 19.36 13.94
N GLU A 404 -16.26 19.37 14.23
CA GLU A 404 -15.25 19.80 13.23
C GLU A 404 -15.14 18.80 12.07
N TYR A 405 -15.29 17.52 12.36
CA TYR A 405 -15.39 16.46 11.37
C TYR A 405 -16.62 16.61 10.48
N ASN A 406 -17.80 16.85 11.08
CA ASN A 406 -19.05 17.03 10.35
C ASN A 406 -19.02 18.29 9.49
N LYS A 407 -18.41 19.38 9.96
CA LYS A 407 -18.20 20.60 9.18
C LYS A 407 -17.31 20.34 7.94
N LYS A 408 -16.17 19.70 8.10
CA LYS A 408 -15.27 19.34 6.98
C LYS A 408 -15.85 18.28 6.06
N LYS A 409 -16.65 17.37 6.62
CA LYS A 409 -17.41 16.41 5.82
C LYS A 409 -18.46 17.13 4.97
N ALA A 410 -19.14 18.13 5.52
CA ALA A 410 -20.11 18.95 4.80
C ALA A 410 -19.47 19.75 3.66
N GLU A 411 -18.24 20.27 3.84
CA GLU A 411 -17.50 20.98 2.79
C GLU A 411 -17.18 20.11 1.56
N LYS A 412 -17.11 18.78 1.73
CA LYS A 412 -16.85 17.80 0.64
C LYS A 412 -18.11 17.08 0.14
N MET A 413 -19.29 17.47 0.62
CA MET A 413 -20.56 16.92 0.14
C MET A 413 -21.11 17.75 -1.00
N SER A 414 -21.60 17.08 -2.05
CA SER A 414 -22.29 17.75 -3.17
C SER A 414 -23.63 18.37 -2.78
N GLY A 415 -24.15 18.00 -1.61
CA GLY A 415 -25.52 18.33 -1.19
C GLY A 415 -26.57 17.36 -1.72
N GLU A 416 -26.18 16.42 -2.58
CA GLU A 416 -27.06 15.42 -3.16
C GLU A 416 -27.07 14.14 -2.34
N LEU A 417 -28.19 13.43 -2.37
CA LEU A 417 -28.36 12.11 -1.78
C LEU A 417 -28.50 11.06 -2.88
N CYS A 418 -27.95 9.89 -2.67
CA CYS A 418 -28.20 8.77 -3.55
C CYS A 418 -29.68 8.37 -3.50
N GLU A 419 -30.33 8.27 -4.63
CA GLU A 419 -31.75 7.89 -4.72
C GLU A 419 -32.06 6.51 -4.13
N VAL A 420 -31.09 5.58 -4.21
CA VAL A 420 -31.24 4.18 -3.75
C VAL A 420 -30.98 4.03 -2.25
N CYS A 421 -29.86 4.55 -1.74
CA CYS A 421 -29.44 4.29 -0.36
C CYS A 421 -29.47 5.52 0.54
N GLN A 422 -29.88 6.67 0.03
CA GLN A 422 -29.95 7.95 0.73
C GLN A 422 -28.62 8.39 1.38
N THR A 423 -27.51 7.81 0.94
CA THR A 423 -26.18 8.22 1.39
C THR A 423 -25.80 9.54 0.73
N PRO A 424 -25.31 10.54 1.50
CA PRO A 424 -24.81 11.78 0.94
C PRO A 424 -23.65 11.52 -0.05
N LEU A 425 -23.70 12.17 -1.20
CA LEU A 425 -22.68 12.03 -2.25
C LEU A 425 -21.54 13.03 -2.00
N TYR A 426 -20.33 12.60 -2.32
CA TYR A 426 -19.14 13.43 -2.24
C TYR A 426 -18.97 14.25 -3.50
N THR A 427 -18.37 15.44 -3.39
CA THR A 427 -17.84 16.17 -4.52
C THR A 427 -16.72 15.38 -5.20
N ASP A 428 -16.47 15.68 -6.45
CA ASP A 428 -15.37 15.11 -7.18
C ASP A 428 -14.02 15.47 -6.54
N PRO A 429 -13.05 14.57 -6.57
CA PRO A 429 -11.70 14.89 -6.11
C PRO A 429 -11.06 15.90 -7.05
N GLY A 430 -10.41 16.90 -6.50
CA GLY A 430 -9.57 17.81 -7.27
C GLY A 430 -8.30 17.12 -7.77
N GLU A 431 -7.64 17.72 -8.76
CA GLU A 431 -6.40 17.17 -9.35
C GLU A 431 -5.31 16.90 -8.30
N GLN A 432 -5.17 17.78 -7.32
CA GLN A 432 -4.21 17.64 -6.23
C GLN A 432 -4.53 16.47 -5.28
N GLU A 433 -5.79 16.03 -5.22
CA GLU A 433 -6.22 14.87 -4.41
C GLU A 433 -5.97 13.54 -5.13
N LEU A 434 -5.69 13.59 -6.43
CA LEU A 434 -5.41 12.44 -7.29
C LEU A 434 -3.94 12.26 -7.61
N SER A 435 -3.05 13.13 -7.12
CA SER A 435 -1.62 13.05 -7.43
C SER A 435 -0.73 13.22 -6.20
N LEU A 436 0.39 12.53 -6.22
CA LEU A 436 1.54 12.77 -5.37
C LEU A 436 2.74 13.03 -6.30
N TRP A 437 3.52 14.06 -6.01
CA TRP A 437 4.73 14.34 -6.78
C TRP A 437 5.86 13.37 -6.43
N LEU A 438 5.53 12.09 -6.55
CA LEU A 438 6.41 10.94 -6.42
C LEU A 438 6.15 9.98 -7.56
N HIS A 439 7.17 9.69 -8.34
CA HIS A 439 7.08 8.86 -9.52
C HIS A 439 8.13 7.76 -9.52
N SER A 440 7.71 6.53 -9.72
CA SER A 440 8.57 5.35 -9.88
C SER A 440 9.14 5.37 -11.30
N LEU A 441 10.35 5.93 -11.46
CA LEU A 441 10.94 6.21 -12.76
C LEU A 441 11.49 4.95 -13.42
N ARG A 442 12.30 4.17 -12.69
CA ARG A 442 13.06 3.05 -13.24
C ARG A 442 13.10 1.87 -12.29
N TYR A 443 13.05 0.68 -12.86
CA TYR A 443 13.44 -0.56 -12.22
C TYR A 443 14.45 -1.28 -13.10
N GLU A 444 15.50 -1.81 -12.49
CA GLU A 444 16.62 -2.44 -13.17
C GLU A 444 17.09 -3.65 -12.36
N ASP A 445 17.33 -4.76 -13.04
CA ASP A 445 18.00 -5.90 -12.43
C ASP A 445 19.43 -5.54 -12.01
N ALA A 446 19.85 -5.92 -10.82
CA ALA A 446 21.19 -5.62 -10.32
C ALA A 446 22.31 -6.22 -11.21
N GLY A 447 22.03 -7.32 -11.90
CA GLY A 447 22.92 -7.93 -12.89
C GLY A 447 22.87 -7.27 -14.28
N GLY A 448 21.99 -6.28 -14.49
CA GLY A 448 21.87 -5.55 -15.75
C GLY A 448 21.14 -6.32 -16.86
N SER A 449 20.46 -7.43 -16.54
CA SER A 449 19.77 -8.25 -17.54
C SER A 449 18.55 -7.56 -18.14
N TRP A 450 17.92 -6.64 -17.40
CA TRP A 450 16.80 -5.84 -17.87
C TRP A 450 16.73 -4.49 -17.13
N SER A 451 16.20 -3.48 -17.83
CA SER A 451 15.93 -2.15 -17.28
C SER A 451 14.68 -1.57 -17.93
N TYR A 452 13.72 -1.11 -17.13
CA TYR A 452 12.49 -0.49 -17.57
C TYR A 452 12.38 0.92 -17.02
N VAL A 453 12.13 1.89 -17.90
CA VAL A 453 12.08 3.32 -17.57
C VAL A 453 10.76 3.90 -18.06
N SER A 454 10.11 4.72 -17.26
CA SER A 454 8.96 5.54 -17.69
C SER A 454 9.42 6.95 -18.08
N PRO A 455 8.64 7.69 -18.89
CA PRO A 455 8.88 9.11 -19.09
C PRO A 455 8.80 9.88 -17.77
N LEU A 456 9.52 11.01 -17.68
CA LEU A 456 9.35 11.95 -16.59
C LEU A 456 7.92 12.50 -16.59
N PRO A 457 7.26 12.60 -15.44
CA PRO A 457 5.96 13.24 -15.36
C PRO A 457 6.08 14.77 -15.56
N ALA A 458 5.04 15.40 -16.08
CA ALA A 458 5.04 16.84 -16.41
C ALA A 458 5.49 17.73 -15.22
N TRP A 459 5.12 17.38 -13.99
CA TRP A 459 5.50 18.14 -12.79
C TRP A 459 7.01 18.05 -12.43
N ALA A 460 7.75 17.12 -13.04
CA ALA A 460 9.21 16.97 -12.86
C ALA A 460 10.03 17.65 -13.95
N LEU A 461 9.38 18.08 -15.02
CA LEU A 461 10.03 18.83 -16.11
C LEU A 461 10.37 20.26 -15.66
N PRO A 462 11.37 20.88 -16.29
CA PRO A 462 11.69 22.29 -16.05
C PRO A 462 10.48 23.19 -16.29
N PRO A 463 10.26 24.23 -15.49
CA PRO A 463 9.32 25.30 -15.84
C PRO A 463 9.71 26.00 -17.14
N ASP A 464 8.75 26.62 -17.80
CA ASP A 464 9.01 27.37 -19.03
C ASP A 464 10.12 28.40 -18.86
N GLY A 465 11.10 28.34 -19.77
CA GLY A 465 12.26 29.26 -19.75
C GLY A 465 13.32 28.97 -18.68
N MET A 466 13.23 27.87 -17.96
CA MET A 466 14.25 27.43 -17.01
C MET A 466 14.97 26.17 -17.50
N ASP A 467 16.28 26.09 -17.20
CA ASP A 467 17.07 24.90 -17.47
C ASP A 467 16.81 23.82 -16.43
N GLY A 468 16.81 22.55 -16.89
CA GLY A 468 16.65 21.41 -15.98
C GLY A 468 16.59 20.08 -16.74
N PRO A 469 16.51 18.95 -16.01
CA PRO A 469 16.52 17.62 -16.62
C PRO A 469 15.20 17.34 -17.33
N THR A 470 15.28 16.98 -18.62
CA THR A 470 14.18 16.40 -19.40
C THR A 470 14.25 14.88 -19.42
N GLU A 471 15.41 14.32 -19.08
CA GLU A 471 15.70 12.90 -18.95
C GLU A 471 16.60 12.67 -17.73
N VAL A 472 16.61 11.47 -17.19
CA VAL A 472 17.50 11.07 -16.10
C VAL A 472 18.42 9.98 -16.61
N GLY A 473 19.72 10.21 -16.52
CA GLY A 473 20.77 9.26 -16.93
C GLY A 473 20.70 7.92 -16.21
N GLY A 474 21.58 6.99 -16.58
CA GLY A 474 21.65 5.65 -15.96
C GLY A 474 21.90 5.67 -14.46
N MET A 475 21.70 4.53 -13.79
CA MET A 475 21.98 4.39 -12.35
C MET A 475 23.47 4.23 -12.03
N GLU A 476 24.32 4.11 -13.02
CA GLU A 476 25.75 3.82 -12.88
C GLU A 476 26.52 4.86 -12.04
N GLU A 477 26.05 6.12 -12.09
CA GLU A 477 26.69 7.24 -11.36
C GLU A 477 26.45 7.22 -9.84
N LEU A 478 25.51 6.40 -9.32
CA LEU A 478 25.10 6.38 -7.91
C LEU A 478 25.47 5.06 -7.21
N VAL A 479 26.33 4.26 -7.83
CA VAL A 479 26.55 2.87 -7.44
C VAL A 479 27.46 2.73 -6.22
N GLU A 480 28.34 3.69 -5.91
CA GLU A 480 29.30 3.54 -4.81
C GLU A 480 28.64 3.49 -3.43
N ALA A 481 27.70 4.41 -3.14
CA ALA A 481 26.98 4.41 -1.86
C ALA A 481 26.04 3.20 -1.67
N VAL A 482 25.64 2.54 -2.75
CA VAL A 482 24.80 1.33 -2.72
C VAL A 482 25.62 0.05 -2.62
N LYS A 483 26.87 0.05 -3.14
CA LYS A 483 27.79 -1.10 -3.13
C LYS A 483 28.35 -1.41 -1.74
N GLU A 484 28.61 -0.41 -0.93
CA GLU A 484 29.24 -0.57 0.39
C GLU A 484 28.44 -1.45 1.36
N ASP A 485 27.11 -1.57 1.18
CA ASP A 485 26.24 -2.30 2.09
C ASP A 485 25.75 -3.68 1.60
N ASN A 486 26.07 -4.07 0.39
CA ASN A 486 25.69 -5.39 -0.12
C ASN A 486 26.77 -5.96 -1.04
N PRO A 487 27.79 -6.60 -0.47
CA PRO A 487 28.92 -7.19 -1.23
C PRO A 487 28.49 -8.30 -2.20
N GLU A 488 27.26 -8.82 -2.12
CA GLU A 488 26.71 -9.79 -3.07
C GLU A 488 26.16 -9.15 -4.36
N ILE A 489 26.08 -7.79 -4.42
CA ILE A 489 25.62 -7.03 -5.60
C ILE A 489 26.83 -6.37 -6.34
N ALA A 490 28.06 -6.55 -5.85
CA ALA A 490 29.27 -5.99 -6.44
C ALA A 490 29.82 -6.87 -7.58
#